data_71bfee942b88bbeb980b82bd8348fab5
#
_entry.id   71bfee942b88bbeb980b82bd8348fab5
#
_cell.length_a   1.000
_cell.length_b   1.000
_cell.length_c   1.000
_cell.angle_alpha   90.00
_cell.angle_beta   90.00
_cell.angle_gamma   90.00
#
_symmetry.space_group_name_H-M   'P 1'
#
loop_
_entity.id
_entity.type
_entity.pdbx_description
1 polymer ?
#
loop_
_entity_poly.entity_id
_entity_poly.type
_entity_poly.pdbx_seq_one_letter_code
_entity_poly.pdbx_strand_id
1 'polypeptide(L)'
;MSRLSTGLRSQSRRRKTDRPHPLVGVLGGSKSDFPILEKAAAILTELGIPHELMVVSAHRTPDRLFAYAEQAPARGIEVIIAGAGGAAHLPGMLAAKTHLPVIGVPIPTENLRGLDSLLSIVQMPRGIPVATVAIGGAENAGLLAAQILAGRYPEVAVRVKLFRRTQTDSVLQSPEAKGLVTGKKGPGLSSGRS
;
A
#
# COMPACT_ATOMS: atom_id res chain seq x y z
N MET A 1 41.51 45.05 -29.55
CA MET A 1 42.37 43.95 -29.04
C MET A 1 41.81 43.42 -27.74
N SER A 2 41.48 42.15 -27.82
CA SER A 2 41.62 41.08 -26.83
C SER A 2 40.72 41.15 -25.61
N ARG A 3 39.63 40.35 -25.65
CA ARG A 3 39.38 39.04 -25.00
C ARG A 3 39.64 38.97 -23.51
N LEU A 4 38.62 38.63 -22.75
CA LEU A 4 38.67 37.35 -22.01
C LEU A 4 37.25 37.02 -21.45
N SER A 5 36.74 35.93 -22.00
CA SER A 5 35.60 35.21 -21.45
C SER A 5 36.05 34.42 -20.21
N THR A 6 35.31 34.48 -19.13
CA THR A 6 35.48 33.56 -18.02
C THR A 6 34.16 32.88 -17.76
N GLY A 7 34.08 31.62 -18.21
CA GLY A 7 32.93 30.75 -18.01
C GLY A 7 32.75 30.42 -16.53
N LEU A 8 31.61 30.79 -15.98
CA LEU A 8 31.13 30.23 -14.71
C LEU A 8 30.63 28.79 -14.96
N ARG A 9 31.50 27.82 -14.61
CA ARG A 9 31.05 26.45 -14.39
C ARG A 9 30.20 26.42 -13.12
N SER A 10 28.89 26.35 -13.29
CA SER A 10 27.96 25.96 -12.24
C SER A 10 28.24 24.50 -11.87
N GLN A 11 29.03 24.27 -10.83
CA GLN A 11 29.14 22.99 -10.18
C GLN A 11 27.90 22.85 -9.29
N SER A 12 26.91 22.13 -9.79
CA SER A 12 25.81 21.58 -9.02
C SER A 12 26.40 20.77 -7.87
N ARG A 13 26.39 21.35 -6.67
CA ARG A 13 26.67 20.63 -5.43
C ARG A 13 25.55 19.59 -5.24
N ARG A 14 25.78 18.34 -5.67
CA ARG A 14 25.04 17.18 -5.18
C ARG A 14 25.18 17.15 -3.67
N ARG A 15 24.13 17.51 -2.96
CA ARG A 15 24.03 17.32 -1.51
C ARG A 15 23.99 15.81 -1.27
N LYS A 16 25.04 15.31 -0.65
CA LYS A 16 25.16 13.95 -0.12
C LYS A 16 24.24 13.81 1.10
N THR A 17 23.00 13.35 0.90
CA THR A 17 22.23 12.59 1.90
C THR A 17 21.64 11.40 1.16
N ASP A 18 22.47 10.38 0.99
CA ASP A 18 22.20 9.17 0.21
C ASP A 18 21.37 8.14 1.02
N ARG A 19 20.30 8.57 1.69
CA ARG A 19 19.20 7.66 2.07
C ARG A 19 18.01 8.04 1.21
N PRO A 20 17.44 7.09 0.45
CA PRO A 20 16.23 7.38 -0.31
C PRO A 20 15.15 7.86 0.69
N HIS A 21 14.60 9.05 0.45
CA HIS A 21 13.48 9.54 1.24
C HIS A 21 12.28 8.61 1.04
N PRO A 22 11.52 8.26 2.09
CA PRO A 22 10.35 7.42 1.94
C PRO A 22 9.31 8.12 1.06
N LEU A 23 8.81 7.42 0.04
CA LEU A 23 7.71 7.88 -0.82
C LEU A 23 6.34 7.47 -0.25
N VAL A 24 6.31 6.42 0.57
CA VAL A 24 5.09 5.91 1.20
C VAL A 24 5.25 5.85 2.71
N GLY A 25 4.32 6.45 3.44
CA GLY A 25 4.18 6.26 4.88
C GLY A 25 3.17 5.15 5.19
N VAL A 26 3.58 4.10 5.92
CA VAL A 26 2.70 3.03 6.38
C VAL A 26 2.49 3.18 7.88
N LEU A 27 1.25 3.47 8.29
CA LEU A 27 0.93 3.86 9.66
C LEU A 27 -0.09 2.90 10.29
N GLY A 28 0.19 2.46 11.53
CA GLY A 28 -0.75 1.71 12.36
C GLY A 28 -1.08 2.46 13.63
N GLY A 29 -2.30 2.31 14.16
CA GLY A 29 -2.72 2.88 15.43
C GLY A 29 -2.07 2.21 16.65
N SER A 30 -1.56 0.97 16.46
CA SER A 30 -0.97 0.12 17.48
C SER A 30 0.04 -0.84 16.87
N LYS A 31 0.90 -1.43 17.72
CA LYS A 31 1.79 -2.54 17.31
C LYS A 31 1.01 -3.78 16.86
N SER A 32 -0.19 -3.99 17.35
CA SER A 32 -1.08 -5.10 16.96
C SER A 32 -1.51 -5.03 15.48
N ASP A 33 -1.42 -3.86 14.85
CA ASP A 33 -1.80 -3.68 13.45
C ASP A 33 -0.67 -4.09 12.47
N PHE A 34 0.56 -4.20 12.99
CA PHE A 34 1.76 -4.44 12.18
C PHE A 34 1.76 -5.75 11.41
N PRO A 35 1.32 -6.91 11.96
CA PRO A 35 1.31 -8.16 11.19
C PRO A 35 0.51 -8.07 9.88
N ILE A 36 -0.46 -7.15 9.83
CA ILE A 36 -1.24 -6.88 8.61
C ILE A 36 -0.52 -5.83 7.75
N LEU A 37 -0.06 -4.74 8.35
CA LEU A 37 0.58 -3.64 7.61
C LEU A 37 1.95 -4.00 7.03
N GLU A 38 2.66 -4.95 7.63
CA GLU A 38 3.91 -5.51 7.09
C GLU A 38 3.72 -6.14 5.72
N LYS A 39 2.51 -6.60 5.37
CA LYS A 39 2.19 -7.08 4.02
C LYS A 39 2.24 -5.94 2.99
N ALA A 40 1.79 -4.74 3.36
CA ALA A 40 1.95 -3.56 2.51
C ALA A 40 3.43 -3.18 2.34
N ALA A 41 4.19 -3.19 3.44
CA ALA A 41 5.62 -2.92 3.42
C ALA A 41 6.39 -3.94 2.56
N ALA A 42 6.02 -5.23 2.63
CA ALA A 42 6.61 -6.29 1.81
C ALA A 42 6.41 -6.04 0.31
N ILE A 43 5.19 -5.72 -0.12
CA ILE A 43 4.89 -5.36 -1.52
C ILE A 43 5.66 -4.11 -1.95
N LEU A 44 5.72 -3.07 -1.12
CA LEU A 44 6.49 -1.87 -1.44
C LEU A 44 7.98 -2.18 -1.59
N THR A 45 8.53 -3.07 -0.74
CA THR A 45 9.91 -3.57 -0.85
C THR A 45 10.12 -4.34 -2.15
N GLU A 46 9.24 -5.27 -2.50
CA GLU A 46 9.29 -6.06 -3.74
C GLU A 46 9.28 -5.15 -4.97
N LEU A 47 8.46 -4.10 -4.94
CA LEU A 47 8.37 -3.11 -6.01
C LEU A 47 9.46 -2.03 -5.93
N GLY A 48 10.43 -2.15 -4.99
CA GLY A 48 11.54 -1.21 -4.84
C GLY A 48 11.10 0.22 -4.51
N ILE A 49 10.01 0.39 -3.75
CA ILE A 49 9.47 1.69 -3.34
C ILE A 49 9.94 2.01 -1.92
N PRO A 50 10.71 3.09 -1.73
CA PRO A 50 11.12 3.52 -0.39
C PRO A 50 9.90 3.86 0.47
N HIS A 51 9.85 3.32 1.67
CA HIS A 51 8.73 3.52 2.60
C HIS A 51 9.21 3.51 4.05
N GLU A 52 8.35 3.97 4.94
CA GLU A 52 8.53 3.85 6.40
C GLU A 52 7.30 3.18 7.03
N LEU A 53 7.50 2.44 8.12
CA LEU A 53 6.44 1.80 8.90
C LEU A 53 6.49 2.32 10.33
N MET A 54 5.40 2.94 10.82
CA MET A 54 5.36 3.63 12.10
C MET A 54 4.05 3.41 12.88
N VAL A 55 4.12 3.46 14.21
CA VAL A 55 2.94 3.58 15.08
C VAL A 55 2.58 5.05 15.26
N VAL A 56 1.34 5.40 14.90
CA VAL A 56 0.74 6.71 15.14
C VAL A 56 -0.70 6.51 15.59
N SER A 57 -0.98 6.70 16.88
CA SER A 57 -2.32 6.44 17.43
C SER A 57 -3.21 7.67 17.31
N ALA A 58 -4.35 7.53 16.65
CA ALA A 58 -5.34 8.60 16.50
C ALA A 58 -5.87 9.12 17.84
N HIS A 59 -6.13 8.20 18.79
CA HIS A 59 -6.76 8.53 20.07
C HIS A 59 -5.77 8.82 21.20
N ARG A 60 -4.57 8.24 21.15
CA ARG A 60 -3.56 8.36 22.22
C ARG A 60 -2.48 9.39 21.93
N THR A 61 -2.24 9.69 20.67
CA THR A 61 -1.22 10.65 20.20
C THR A 61 -1.75 11.53 19.05
N PRO A 62 -2.87 12.24 19.22
CA PRO A 62 -3.50 13.02 18.14
C PRO A 62 -2.58 14.10 17.59
N ASP A 63 -1.84 14.81 18.43
CA ASP A 63 -0.91 15.84 17.98
C ASP A 63 0.22 15.27 17.11
N ARG A 64 0.72 14.08 17.44
CA ARG A 64 1.71 13.37 16.62
C ARG A 64 1.13 12.98 15.26
N LEU A 65 -0.15 12.56 15.22
CA LEU A 65 -0.85 12.26 13.97
C LEU A 65 -0.92 13.48 13.07
N PHE A 66 -1.37 14.61 13.63
CA PHE A 66 -1.52 15.85 12.86
C PHE A 66 -0.17 16.37 12.38
N ALA A 67 0.84 16.39 13.24
CA ALA A 67 2.20 16.76 12.87
C ALA A 67 2.76 15.87 11.76
N TYR A 68 2.50 14.55 11.83
CA TYR A 68 2.91 13.62 10.77
C TYR A 68 2.25 13.97 9.43
N ALA A 69 0.92 14.13 9.41
CA ALA A 69 0.16 14.42 8.19
C ALA A 69 0.59 15.73 7.52
N GLU A 70 0.81 16.77 8.32
CA GLU A 70 1.22 18.09 7.85
C GLU A 70 2.68 18.13 7.34
N GLN A 71 3.58 17.35 7.96
CA GLN A 71 4.99 17.29 7.59
C GLN A 71 5.31 16.26 6.48
N ALA A 72 4.43 15.31 6.25
CA ALA A 72 4.65 14.22 5.28
C ALA A 72 5.04 14.71 3.88
N PRO A 73 4.37 15.73 3.29
CA PRO A 73 4.75 16.23 1.97
C PRO A 73 6.17 16.81 1.93
N ALA A 74 6.56 17.60 2.95
CA ALA A 74 7.88 18.21 3.04
C ALA A 74 9.01 17.18 3.24
N ARG A 75 8.67 15.97 3.75
CA ARG A 75 9.58 14.83 3.90
C ARG A 75 9.71 13.99 2.64
N GLY A 76 8.96 14.30 1.58
CA GLY A 76 8.97 13.57 0.32
C GLY A 76 7.97 12.40 0.25
N ILE A 77 7.09 12.24 1.25
CA ILE A 77 6.00 11.25 1.20
C ILE A 77 4.95 11.73 0.20
N GLU A 78 4.50 10.83 -0.66
CA GLU A 78 3.52 11.09 -1.71
C GLU A 78 2.22 10.31 -1.51
N VAL A 79 2.24 9.20 -0.73
CA VAL A 79 1.08 8.38 -0.39
C VAL A 79 1.17 7.93 1.06
N ILE A 80 0.04 7.90 1.76
CA ILE A 80 -0.05 7.36 3.12
C ILE A 80 -0.96 6.13 3.11
N ILE A 81 -0.49 5.02 3.66
CA ILE A 81 -1.28 3.83 3.98
C ILE A 81 -1.52 3.84 5.47
N ALA A 82 -2.78 3.76 5.90
CA ALA A 82 -3.14 3.82 7.32
C ALA A 82 -4.06 2.66 7.69
N GLY A 83 -3.62 1.81 8.61
CA GLY A 83 -4.39 0.71 9.17
C GLY A 83 -4.95 1.04 10.54
N ALA A 84 -6.23 0.72 10.77
CA ALA A 84 -6.88 0.91 12.05
C ALA A 84 -8.00 -0.11 12.27
N GLY A 85 -8.23 -0.51 13.52
CA GLY A 85 -9.26 -1.44 13.95
C GLY A 85 -10.31 -0.78 14.83
N GLY A 86 -11.55 -1.32 14.83
CA GLY A 86 -12.65 -0.84 15.62
C GLY A 86 -13.13 0.55 15.21
N ALA A 87 -13.09 1.53 16.12
CA ALA A 87 -13.25 2.95 15.82
C ALA A 87 -12.04 3.45 15.02
N ALA A 88 -11.98 3.09 13.76
CA ALA A 88 -10.82 3.19 12.88
C ALA A 88 -10.64 4.62 12.33
N HIS A 89 -10.44 5.60 13.20
CA HIS A 89 -10.40 7.03 12.84
C HIS A 89 -9.08 7.47 12.20
N LEU A 90 -7.98 6.71 12.35
CA LEU A 90 -6.65 7.09 11.89
C LEU A 90 -6.61 7.52 10.41
N PRO A 91 -7.15 6.76 9.43
CA PRO A 91 -7.09 7.14 8.03
C PRO A 91 -7.82 8.45 7.72
N GLY A 92 -9.04 8.62 8.27
CA GLY A 92 -9.85 9.83 8.08
C GLY A 92 -9.21 11.07 8.71
N MET A 93 -8.65 10.94 9.91
CA MET A 93 -7.95 12.05 10.58
C MET A 93 -6.67 12.48 9.83
N LEU A 94 -5.93 11.52 9.25
CA LEU A 94 -4.79 11.84 8.37
C LEU A 94 -5.27 12.56 7.11
N ALA A 95 -6.29 12.03 6.41
CA ALA A 95 -6.83 12.63 5.20
C ALA A 95 -7.36 14.06 5.41
N ALA A 96 -7.85 14.38 6.61
CA ALA A 96 -8.30 15.72 6.96
C ALA A 96 -7.15 16.73 7.16
N LYS A 97 -5.90 16.26 7.30
CA LYS A 97 -4.72 17.09 7.64
C LYS A 97 -3.65 17.13 6.54
N THR A 98 -3.84 16.41 5.44
CA THR A 98 -2.91 16.42 4.30
C THR A 98 -3.67 16.42 2.98
N HIS A 99 -3.03 16.91 1.92
CA HIS A 99 -3.52 16.78 0.55
C HIS A 99 -3.04 15.49 -0.13
N LEU A 100 -2.20 14.70 0.54
CA LEU A 100 -1.71 13.44 0.00
C LEU A 100 -2.82 12.39 -0.07
N PRO A 101 -2.81 11.49 -1.05
CA PRO A 101 -3.69 10.33 -1.08
C PRO A 101 -3.52 9.49 0.19
N VAL A 102 -4.64 9.16 0.85
CA VAL A 102 -4.67 8.26 2.00
C VAL A 102 -5.40 6.98 1.63
N ILE A 103 -4.76 5.85 1.87
CA ILE A 103 -5.31 4.51 1.65
C ILE A 103 -5.60 3.89 3.02
N GLY A 104 -6.86 3.60 3.29
CA GLY A 104 -7.32 3.00 4.54
C GLY A 104 -7.34 1.48 4.48
N VAL A 105 -6.74 0.85 5.47
CA VAL A 105 -6.73 -0.62 5.65
C VAL A 105 -7.56 -0.95 6.88
N PRO A 106 -8.78 -1.50 6.73
CA PRO A 106 -9.55 -1.98 7.87
C PRO A 106 -8.83 -3.18 8.51
N ILE A 107 -8.51 -3.07 9.80
CA ILE A 107 -7.89 -4.15 10.57
C ILE A 107 -8.99 -5.03 11.14
N PRO A 108 -8.91 -6.37 11.03
CA PRO A 108 -9.84 -7.30 11.65
C PRO A 108 -9.93 -7.07 13.16
N THR A 109 -11.15 -7.16 13.71
CA THR A 109 -11.45 -7.07 15.13
C THR A 109 -12.06 -8.39 15.62
N GLU A 110 -11.96 -8.65 16.91
CA GLU A 110 -12.47 -9.88 17.51
C GLU A 110 -14.01 -9.96 17.38
N ASN A 111 -14.73 -8.90 17.75
CA ASN A 111 -16.19 -8.93 17.85
C ASN A 111 -16.88 -8.87 16.48
N LEU A 112 -16.48 -7.94 15.60
CA LEU A 112 -17.14 -7.69 14.31
C LEU A 112 -16.26 -8.06 13.10
N ARG A 113 -15.18 -8.78 13.33
CA ARG A 113 -14.28 -9.30 12.28
C ARG A 113 -13.78 -8.22 11.31
N GLY A 114 -13.77 -6.95 11.75
CA GLY A 114 -13.31 -5.81 10.96
C GLY A 114 -14.43 -5.06 10.22
N LEU A 115 -15.69 -5.45 10.33
CA LEU A 115 -16.80 -4.71 9.74
C LEU A 115 -16.93 -3.31 10.36
N ASP A 116 -16.74 -3.19 11.67
CA ASP A 116 -16.62 -1.93 12.40
C ASP A 116 -15.49 -1.05 11.86
N SER A 117 -14.31 -1.63 11.63
CA SER A 117 -13.17 -0.95 11.03
C SER A 117 -13.48 -0.47 9.61
N LEU A 118 -14.06 -1.34 8.78
CA LEU A 118 -14.43 -1.02 7.40
C LEU A 118 -15.42 0.14 7.35
N LEU A 119 -16.51 0.07 8.12
CA LEU A 119 -17.54 1.11 8.12
C LEU A 119 -17.02 2.44 8.68
N SER A 120 -16.12 2.41 9.66
CA SER A 120 -15.46 3.61 10.19
C SER A 120 -14.56 4.30 9.16
N ILE A 121 -13.95 3.56 8.24
CA ILE A 121 -13.01 4.10 7.26
C ILE A 121 -13.72 4.52 5.97
N VAL A 122 -14.68 3.71 5.46
CA VAL A 122 -15.25 3.91 4.12
C VAL A 122 -16.26 5.04 4.07
N GLN A 123 -16.94 5.37 5.18
CA GLN A 123 -18.02 6.36 5.25
C GLN A 123 -17.50 7.79 5.46
N MET A 124 -16.55 8.22 4.64
CA MET A 124 -15.97 9.56 4.75
C MET A 124 -16.93 10.64 4.21
N PRO A 125 -16.95 11.84 4.83
CA PRO A 125 -17.72 12.96 4.34
C PRO A 125 -17.17 13.52 3.04
N ARG A 126 -18.01 14.24 2.29
CA ARG A 126 -17.59 14.97 1.10
C ARG A 126 -16.41 15.89 1.40
N GLY A 127 -15.37 15.82 0.58
CA GLY A 127 -14.17 16.65 0.67
C GLY A 127 -12.98 15.98 1.34
N ILE A 128 -13.19 14.88 2.08
CA ILE A 128 -12.12 14.13 2.76
C ILE A 128 -12.12 12.66 2.29
N PRO A 129 -11.64 12.36 1.09
CA PRO A 129 -11.65 11.00 0.57
C PRO A 129 -10.58 10.12 1.24
N VAL A 130 -10.93 8.86 1.49
CA VAL A 130 -10.00 7.77 1.85
C VAL A 130 -10.24 6.60 0.91
N ALA A 131 -9.21 6.18 0.18
CA ALA A 131 -9.27 5.00 -0.68
C ALA A 131 -9.23 3.74 0.19
N THR A 132 -10.39 3.11 0.41
CA THR A 132 -10.51 1.99 1.34
C THR A 132 -10.34 0.65 0.61
N VAL A 133 -9.43 -0.20 1.10
CA VAL A 133 -9.25 -1.57 0.62
C VAL A 133 -10.06 -2.58 1.46
N ALA A 134 -10.04 -3.85 1.07
CA ALA A 134 -10.70 -4.92 1.81
C ALA A 134 -10.17 -5.05 3.25
N ILE A 135 -10.97 -5.67 4.14
CA ILE A 135 -10.55 -6.00 5.51
C ILE A 135 -9.28 -6.86 5.45
N GLY A 136 -8.22 -6.43 6.15
CA GLY A 136 -6.92 -7.07 6.11
C GLY A 136 -6.15 -6.93 4.80
N GLY A 137 -6.66 -6.16 3.83
CA GLY A 137 -6.14 -6.04 2.46
C GLY A 137 -4.91 -5.15 2.31
N ALA A 138 -3.97 -5.17 3.25
CA ALA A 138 -2.80 -4.30 3.25
C ALA A 138 -1.89 -4.51 2.04
N GLU A 139 -1.80 -5.72 1.49
CA GLU A 139 -1.08 -6.02 0.25
C GLU A 139 -1.63 -5.20 -0.92
N ASN A 140 -2.95 -5.18 -1.09
CA ASN A 140 -3.61 -4.34 -2.09
C ASN A 140 -3.44 -2.84 -1.82
N ALA A 141 -3.31 -2.42 -0.56
CA ALA A 141 -2.97 -1.03 -0.24
C ALA A 141 -1.57 -0.66 -0.74
N GLY A 142 -0.59 -1.55 -0.57
CA GLY A 142 0.76 -1.40 -1.13
C GLY A 142 0.76 -1.32 -2.67
N LEU A 143 -0.01 -2.20 -3.32
CA LEU A 143 -0.18 -2.18 -4.78
C LEU A 143 -0.88 -0.91 -5.28
N LEU A 144 -1.92 -0.43 -4.58
CA LEU A 144 -2.61 0.81 -4.93
C LEU A 144 -1.68 2.02 -4.78
N ALA A 145 -0.89 2.08 -3.70
CA ALA A 145 0.13 3.12 -3.54
C ALA A 145 1.14 3.10 -4.69
N ALA A 146 1.62 1.90 -5.09
CA ALA A 146 2.50 1.74 -6.23
C ALA A 146 1.85 2.22 -7.55
N GLN A 147 0.55 1.97 -7.76
CA GLN A 147 -0.17 2.44 -8.95
C GLN A 147 -0.31 3.96 -8.98
N ILE A 148 -0.55 4.60 -7.83
CA ILE A 148 -0.59 6.06 -7.73
C ILE A 148 0.79 6.64 -8.11
N LEU A 149 1.86 6.08 -7.55
CA LEU A 149 3.23 6.51 -7.82
C LEU A 149 3.66 6.24 -9.28
N ALA A 150 3.12 5.18 -9.91
CA ALA A 150 3.43 4.82 -11.30
C ALA A 150 3.09 5.92 -12.31
N GLY A 151 2.18 6.84 -11.98
CA GLY A 151 1.88 8.01 -12.80
C GLY A 151 3.03 9.01 -12.89
N ARG A 152 3.90 9.04 -11.89
CA ARG A 152 5.06 9.95 -11.80
C ARG A 152 6.41 9.24 -12.01
N TYR A 153 6.49 7.97 -11.62
CA TYR A 153 7.72 7.16 -11.64
C TYR A 153 7.61 6.01 -12.66
N PRO A 154 8.10 6.19 -13.91
CA PRO A 154 7.99 5.17 -14.96
C PRO A 154 8.57 3.80 -14.58
N GLU A 155 9.64 3.79 -13.76
CA GLU A 155 10.25 2.57 -13.26
C GLU A 155 9.32 1.79 -12.31
N VAL A 156 8.47 2.49 -11.54
CA VAL A 156 7.43 1.86 -10.71
C VAL A 156 6.35 1.25 -11.62
N ALA A 157 5.95 1.97 -12.68
CA ALA A 157 4.97 1.47 -13.65
C ALA A 157 5.43 0.16 -14.31
N VAL A 158 6.72 0.05 -14.66
CA VAL A 158 7.30 -1.18 -15.23
C VAL A 158 7.20 -2.34 -14.22
N ARG A 159 7.57 -2.10 -12.95
CA ARG A 159 7.54 -3.13 -11.91
C ARG A 159 6.10 -3.59 -11.59
N VAL A 160 5.13 -2.68 -11.52
CA VAL A 160 3.71 -3.01 -11.34
C VAL A 160 3.17 -3.87 -12.50
N LYS A 161 3.53 -3.53 -13.74
CA LYS A 161 3.14 -4.33 -14.92
C LYS A 161 3.76 -5.73 -14.86
N LEU A 162 5.03 -5.83 -14.50
CA LEU A 162 5.73 -7.11 -14.37
C LEU A 162 5.08 -7.97 -13.29
N PHE A 163 4.82 -7.41 -12.10
CA PHE A 163 4.12 -8.09 -11.01
C PHE A 163 2.79 -8.69 -11.45
N ARG A 164 1.94 -7.89 -12.13
CA ARG A 164 0.66 -8.37 -12.67
C ARG A 164 0.81 -9.48 -13.70
N ARG A 165 1.80 -9.35 -14.59
CA ARG A 165 2.09 -10.38 -15.59
C ARG A 165 2.49 -11.70 -14.93
N THR A 166 3.37 -11.65 -13.94
CA THR A 166 3.78 -12.85 -13.19
C THR A 166 2.58 -13.54 -12.52
N GLN A 167 1.65 -12.77 -11.93
CA GLN A 167 0.42 -13.34 -11.39
C GLN A 167 -0.45 -14.00 -12.48
N THR A 168 -0.62 -13.34 -13.62
CA THR A 168 -1.38 -13.89 -14.75
C THR A 168 -0.76 -15.19 -15.25
N ASP A 169 0.56 -15.21 -15.46
CA ASP A 169 1.28 -16.38 -15.94
C ASP A 169 1.18 -17.54 -14.94
N SER A 170 1.26 -17.26 -13.63
CA SER A 170 1.08 -18.25 -12.57
C SER A 170 -0.31 -18.91 -12.62
N VAL A 171 -1.38 -18.12 -12.79
CA VAL A 171 -2.74 -18.65 -12.91
C VAL A 171 -2.90 -19.49 -14.19
N LEU A 172 -2.44 -18.98 -15.34
CA LEU A 172 -2.57 -19.67 -16.64
C LEU A 172 -1.76 -20.97 -16.70
N GLN A 173 -0.68 -21.08 -15.92
CA GLN A 173 0.15 -22.29 -15.86
C GLN A 173 -0.36 -23.29 -14.82
N SER A 174 -1.30 -22.92 -13.97
CA SER A 174 -1.84 -23.82 -12.96
C SER A 174 -2.54 -25.04 -13.60
N PRO A 175 -2.47 -26.22 -12.98
CA PRO A 175 -3.19 -27.42 -13.47
C PRO A 175 -4.68 -27.19 -13.62
N GLU A 176 -5.27 -26.43 -12.71
CA GLU A 176 -6.70 -26.09 -12.68
C GLU A 176 -7.10 -25.24 -13.89
N ALA A 177 -6.27 -24.28 -14.28
CA ALA A 177 -6.51 -23.44 -15.47
C ALA A 177 -6.40 -24.22 -16.77
N LYS A 178 -5.64 -25.32 -16.79
CA LYS A 178 -5.47 -26.18 -17.95
C LYS A 178 -6.57 -27.26 -18.08
N GLY A 179 -7.58 -27.23 -17.22
CA GLY A 179 -8.72 -28.13 -17.28
C GLY A 179 -8.37 -29.58 -16.95
N LEU A 180 -7.39 -29.84 -16.10
CA LEU A 180 -7.08 -31.16 -15.58
C LEU A 180 -8.22 -31.65 -14.68
N VAL A 181 -9.19 -32.33 -15.30
CA VAL A 181 -10.25 -33.03 -14.56
C VAL A 181 -9.64 -34.25 -13.88
N THR A 182 -9.33 -34.14 -12.59
CA THR A 182 -9.01 -35.29 -11.76
C THR A 182 -10.29 -36.02 -11.37
N GLY A 183 -10.91 -36.71 -12.32
CA GLY A 183 -11.97 -37.64 -12.03
C GLY A 183 -11.37 -38.92 -11.40
N LYS A 184 -11.51 -39.10 -10.08
CA LYS A 184 -11.38 -40.42 -9.48
C LYS A 184 -12.37 -41.34 -10.21
N LYS A 185 -11.88 -42.39 -10.90
CA LYS A 185 -12.72 -43.48 -11.34
C LYS A 185 -13.44 -44.04 -10.12
N GLY A 186 -14.74 -43.83 -10.04
CA GLY A 186 -15.58 -44.52 -9.07
C GLY A 186 -15.47 -46.02 -9.27
N PRO A 187 -15.67 -46.84 -8.22
CA PRO A 187 -15.65 -48.29 -8.34
C PRO A 187 -16.67 -48.71 -9.38
N GLY A 188 -16.23 -49.58 -10.31
CA GLY A 188 -17.02 -50.03 -11.44
C GLY A 188 -18.33 -50.64 -10.99
N LEU A 189 -19.44 -50.21 -11.60
CA LEU A 189 -20.71 -50.90 -11.58
C LEU A 189 -20.51 -52.24 -12.26
N SER A 190 -20.42 -53.31 -11.48
CA SER A 190 -20.47 -54.67 -11.99
C SER A 190 -21.84 -54.91 -12.61
N SER A 191 -21.87 -55.11 -13.94
CA SER A 191 -23.05 -55.59 -14.63
C SER A 191 -23.32 -57.04 -14.24
N GLY A 192 -24.18 -57.30 -13.25
CA GLY A 192 -24.76 -58.56 -12.99
C GLY A 192 -25.81 -58.82 -14.06
N ARG A 193 -25.49 -59.71 -15.01
CA ARG A 193 -26.49 -60.41 -15.84
C ARG A 193 -26.94 -61.66 -15.05
N SER A 194 -28.21 -61.83 -14.85
CA SER A 194 -28.92 -63.07 -14.77
C SER A 194 -30.36 -62.88 -15.16
#